data_a994634669f3899a3aaca8b4a641f984
#
_entry.id   a994634669f3899a3aaca8b4a641f984
#
_cell.length_a   1.000
_cell.length_b   1.000
_cell.length_c   1.000
_cell.angle_alpha   90.00
_cell.angle_beta   90.00
_cell.angle_gamma   90.00
#
_symmetry.space_group_name_H-M   'P 1'
#
loop_
_entity.id
_entity.type
_entity.pdbx_description
1 polymer ?
#
loop_
_entity_poly.entity_id
_entity_poly.type
_entity_poly.pdbx_seq_one_letter_code
_entity_poly.pdbx_strand_id
1 'polypeptide(L)'
;MDAAPPFDPKSFVDSLPARPGVYRMLDAAGEILYVGKARSLKSRVGSYFQASNVQPKVHALVARTHHMEVTITNSDTEALLLEFNLIKKHRPRFNVVLRDDKSFPFLHLDTGHEFPRLSFYRGSRKESGRFFGPYPSAGAVRETLQQLQKLFRLRNCEDTYFANRSRPCLQYQIQRCTAPCVGLISKEAYARDAAAAIKVLEGRDDEVQQELGRRMEAAAERLEFEDAARLRDQLANLKVIQSQQIVTSGSDHDADVIAVAAGNGEYCVALMFVRGGRSLGSTTFFPRAPLAEMPEVLAQFVGQYYLERDSPAEILVERDFDEMEVLEATLAERAAHKVRITSSVRGIRARWLDMMRNNAEEALKMRGLARASIESSLDELRDVFHLQASPNRIECFDISHTGGTETVASCVVFGVEGPQKSDYRRFNIAGITPGDDYAAMYQALTRRYKRVRDGETPRPDVLLIDGGKGQLAEAAKVIDELGVTGITLIGVAKGADRRPGQEQLFLLGQETPTILRPDSNALHLIQRVRDEAHRFAIAGHRRKRAKRHNQSILETIPGLGPVKRRELLKQFGGLQGILRAGIDDFVQIRGLGRDLAQVIYEHLHPGQ
;
A
#
# COMPACT_ATOMS: atom_id res chain seq x y z
N MET A 1 24.39 38.04 20.42
CA MET A 1 24.56 36.62 20.16
C MET A 1 25.75 36.51 19.23
N ASP A 2 26.87 36.05 19.77
CA ASP A 2 28.09 35.87 18.96
C ASP A 2 27.82 34.81 17.89
N ALA A 3 28.09 35.17 16.63
CA ALA A 3 27.99 34.23 15.52
C ALA A 3 29.00 33.11 15.79
N ALA A 4 28.54 31.87 15.80
CA ALA A 4 29.43 30.73 15.90
C ALA A 4 30.53 30.85 14.82
N PRO A 5 31.78 30.51 15.12
CA PRO A 5 32.87 30.60 14.16
C PRO A 5 32.53 29.74 12.91
N PRO A 6 32.89 30.22 11.73
CA PRO A 6 32.63 29.46 10.49
C PRO A 6 33.27 28.06 10.60
N PHE A 7 32.54 27.04 10.12
CA PHE A 7 33.00 25.66 10.13
C PHE A 7 34.33 25.53 9.37
N ASP A 8 35.39 25.10 10.09
CA ASP A 8 36.68 24.80 9.50
C ASP A 8 36.80 23.29 9.21
N PRO A 9 36.67 22.87 7.94
CA PRO A 9 36.73 21.46 7.56
C PRO A 9 38.05 20.77 7.92
N LYS A 10 39.18 21.49 7.82
CA LYS A 10 40.51 20.92 8.03
C LYS A 10 40.73 20.56 9.50
N SER A 11 40.47 21.53 10.38
CA SER A 11 40.53 21.32 11.84
C SER A 11 39.58 20.21 12.29
N PHE A 12 38.37 20.16 11.73
CA PHE A 12 37.39 19.12 12.04
C PHE A 12 37.91 17.72 11.65
N VAL A 13 38.39 17.55 10.40
CA VAL A 13 38.93 16.26 9.89
C VAL A 13 40.12 15.80 10.71
N ASP A 14 41.00 16.72 11.13
CA ASP A 14 42.18 16.38 11.96
C ASP A 14 41.80 15.87 13.33
N SER A 15 40.68 16.29 13.88
CA SER A 15 40.13 15.82 15.17
C SER A 15 39.48 14.43 15.12
N LEU A 16 39.19 13.91 13.92
CA LEU A 16 38.45 12.67 13.76
C LEU A 16 39.31 11.42 13.99
N PRO A 17 38.76 10.40 14.66
CA PRO A 17 39.45 9.12 14.84
C PRO A 17 39.39 8.27 13.55
N ALA A 18 40.39 7.42 13.36
CA ALA A 18 40.41 6.39 12.31
C ALA A 18 39.60 5.14 12.77
N ARG A 19 38.34 5.33 13.13
CA ARG A 19 37.41 4.29 13.62
C ARG A 19 36.15 4.28 12.78
N PRO A 20 35.39 3.14 12.78
CA PRO A 20 34.07 3.05 12.14
C PRO A 20 33.08 4.04 12.80
N GLY A 21 32.15 4.54 12.00
CA GLY A 21 31.12 5.43 12.51
C GLY A 21 30.24 6.03 11.43
N VAL A 22 29.31 6.87 11.88
CA VAL A 22 28.38 7.60 11.03
C VAL A 22 28.62 9.09 11.18
N TYR A 23 28.61 9.82 10.07
CA TYR A 23 28.70 11.28 10.07
C TYR A 23 27.43 11.89 9.48
N ARG A 24 27.09 13.07 9.95
CA ARG A 24 25.94 13.87 9.52
C ARG A 24 26.43 15.23 9.07
N MET A 25 25.97 15.68 7.91
CA MET A 25 26.24 17.02 7.39
C MET A 25 24.97 17.86 7.55
N LEU A 26 25.08 19.03 8.15
CA LEU A 26 23.98 19.90 8.51
C LEU A 26 24.14 21.26 7.81
N ASP A 27 23.00 21.90 7.51
CA ASP A 27 22.97 23.25 6.98
C ASP A 27 23.03 24.34 8.08
N ALA A 28 22.91 25.60 7.69
CA ALA A 28 22.90 26.75 8.61
C ALA A 28 21.71 26.75 9.59
N ALA A 29 20.61 26.08 9.26
CA ALA A 29 19.43 25.95 10.11
C ALA A 29 19.50 24.72 11.05
N GLY A 30 20.55 23.91 10.94
CA GLY A 30 20.70 22.66 11.70
C GLY A 30 19.95 21.47 11.10
N GLU A 31 19.43 21.59 9.87
CA GLU A 31 18.78 20.50 9.18
C GLU A 31 19.80 19.51 8.58
N ILE A 32 19.54 18.23 8.73
CA ILE A 32 20.45 17.17 8.22
C ILE A 32 20.33 17.09 6.70
N LEU A 33 21.39 17.46 6.01
CA LEU A 33 21.52 17.38 4.55
C LEU A 33 21.87 15.98 4.07
N TYR A 34 22.77 15.31 4.79
CA TYR A 34 23.31 14.00 4.41
C TYR A 34 23.73 13.21 5.64
N VAL A 35 23.54 11.91 5.58
CA VAL A 35 24.06 10.92 6.54
C VAL A 35 24.90 9.92 5.76
N GLY A 36 26.09 9.60 6.26
CA GLY A 36 26.96 8.59 5.64
C GLY A 36 27.72 7.80 6.69
N LYS A 37 28.02 6.55 6.37
CA LYS A 37 28.89 5.70 7.17
C LYS A 37 30.33 5.75 6.70
N ALA A 38 31.23 5.34 7.56
CA ALA A 38 32.65 5.20 7.26
C ALA A 38 33.27 4.03 8.04
N ARG A 39 34.15 3.27 7.42
CA ARG A 39 35.06 2.34 8.12
C ARG A 39 36.15 3.10 8.89
N SER A 40 36.54 4.26 8.38
CA SER A 40 37.41 5.23 9.02
C SER A 40 36.84 6.62 8.82
N LEU A 41 36.31 7.22 9.89
CA LEU A 41 35.69 8.55 9.85
C LEU A 41 36.69 9.60 9.31
N LYS A 42 37.93 9.59 9.78
CA LYS A 42 38.98 10.53 9.33
C LYS A 42 39.22 10.47 7.81
N SER A 43 39.39 9.27 7.26
CA SER A 43 39.64 9.07 5.84
C SER A 43 38.42 9.47 4.97
N ARG A 44 37.22 8.98 5.35
CA ARG A 44 36.01 9.21 4.57
C ARG A 44 35.56 10.66 4.59
N VAL A 45 35.53 11.28 5.76
CA VAL A 45 35.14 12.70 5.87
C VAL A 45 36.18 13.59 5.21
N GLY A 46 37.47 13.27 5.34
CA GLY A 46 38.54 14.00 4.67
C GLY A 46 38.43 13.98 3.14
N SER A 47 37.94 12.88 2.56
CA SER A 47 37.79 12.76 1.10
C SER A 47 36.80 13.77 0.49
N TYR A 48 35.85 14.28 1.23
CA TYR A 48 34.90 15.30 0.76
C TYR A 48 35.56 16.66 0.51
N PHE A 49 36.63 16.98 1.23
CA PHE A 49 37.29 18.28 1.22
C PHE A 49 38.58 18.27 0.39
N GLN A 50 38.89 17.16 -0.32
CA GLN A 50 40.04 17.09 -1.22
C GLN A 50 39.73 17.79 -2.55
N ALA A 51 40.66 18.55 -3.06
CA ALA A 51 40.56 19.31 -4.32
C ALA A 51 40.33 18.44 -5.58
N SER A 52 40.64 17.14 -5.49
CA SER A 52 40.46 16.16 -6.58
C SER A 52 39.01 15.62 -6.69
N ASN A 53 38.11 15.96 -5.76
CA ASN A 53 36.76 15.43 -5.77
C ASN A 53 35.85 16.29 -6.68
N VAL A 54 35.70 15.87 -7.94
CA VAL A 54 34.99 16.61 -8.99
C VAL A 54 33.51 16.24 -9.11
N GLN A 55 33.00 15.34 -8.27
CA GLN A 55 31.58 14.89 -8.37
C GLN A 55 30.59 16.03 -8.04
N PRO A 56 29.63 16.35 -8.94
CA PRO A 56 28.65 17.44 -8.73
C PRO A 56 27.86 17.33 -7.44
N LYS A 57 27.54 16.09 -7.00
CA LYS A 57 26.85 15.80 -5.74
C LYS A 57 27.66 16.24 -4.54
N VAL A 58 28.95 15.91 -4.51
CA VAL A 58 29.83 16.26 -3.39
C VAL A 58 29.99 17.76 -3.30
N HIS A 59 30.22 18.43 -4.43
CA HIS A 59 30.34 19.88 -4.46
C HIS A 59 29.06 20.58 -3.96
N ALA A 60 27.89 20.15 -4.43
CA ALA A 60 26.60 20.72 -4.02
C ALA A 60 26.30 20.45 -2.53
N LEU A 61 26.73 19.32 -1.98
CA LEU A 61 26.60 18.98 -0.57
C LEU A 61 27.53 19.81 0.30
N VAL A 62 28.82 19.83 -0.02
CA VAL A 62 29.86 20.57 0.73
C VAL A 62 29.54 22.06 0.76
N ALA A 63 29.13 22.66 -0.36
CA ALA A 63 28.78 24.08 -0.44
C ALA A 63 27.61 24.49 0.48
N ARG A 64 26.79 23.56 0.92
CA ARG A 64 25.65 23.81 1.83
C ARG A 64 25.87 23.34 3.25
N THR A 65 26.98 22.64 3.51
CA THR A 65 27.32 22.13 4.84
C THR A 65 27.89 23.23 5.70
N HIS A 66 27.23 23.54 6.81
CA HIS A 66 27.67 24.52 7.80
C HIS A 66 28.14 23.88 9.10
N HIS A 67 27.80 22.62 9.34
CA HIS A 67 28.23 21.88 10.52
C HIS A 67 28.27 20.39 10.21
N MET A 68 29.12 19.66 10.96
CA MET A 68 29.20 18.21 10.89
C MET A 68 29.18 17.58 12.28
N GLU A 69 28.50 16.46 12.40
CA GLU A 69 28.46 15.65 13.62
C GLU A 69 28.90 14.22 13.28
N VAL A 70 29.55 13.58 14.23
CA VAL A 70 29.96 12.16 14.09
C VAL A 70 29.49 11.33 15.27
N THR A 71 29.22 10.08 14.99
CA THR A 71 28.94 9.04 16.00
C THR A 71 29.87 7.87 15.73
N ILE A 72 30.76 7.58 16.68
CA ILE A 72 31.71 6.46 16.58
C ILE A 72 30.93 5.17 16.90
N THR A 73 31.18 4.11 16.15
CA THR A 73 30.60 2.78 16.37
C THR A 73 31.70 1.75 16.64
N ASN A 74 31.30 0.57 17.12
CA ASN A 74 32.25 -0.50 17.43
C ASN A 74 32.57 -1.36 16.20
N SER A 75 31.68 -1.37 15.19
CA SER A 75 31.83 -2.15 13.98
C SER A 75 31.27 -1.42 12.75
N ASP A 76 31.65 -1.87 11.55
CA ASP A 76 31.08 -1.40 10.28
C ASP A 76 29.61 -1.78 10.14
N THR A 77 29.23 -2.95 10.64
CA THR A 77 27.81 -3.39 10.72
C THR A 77 26.96 -2.44 11.56
N GLU A 78 27.47 -2.03 12.74
CA GLU A 78 26.78 -1.07 13.62
C GLU A 78 26.67 0.30 12.93
N ALA A 79 27.72 0.75 12.22
CA ALA A 79 27.70 1.97 11.43
C ALA A 79 26.64 1.92 10.32
N LEU A 80 26.54 0.79 9.60
CA LEU A 80 25.59 0.58 8.53
C LEU A 80 24.13 0.63 9.05
N LEU A 81 23.84 -0.06 10.13
CA LEU A 81 22.51 -0.04 10.75
C LEU A 81 22.12 1.35 11.26
N LEU A 82 23.07 2.06 11.87
CA LEU A 82 22.86 3.42 12.36
C LEU A 82 22.60 4.40 11.20
N GLU A 83 23.36 4.30 10.11
CA GLU A 83 23.15 5.09 8.88
C GLU A 83 21.73 4.91 8.36
N PHE A 84 21.27 3.68 8.13
CA PHE A 84 19.93 3.41 7.62
C PHE A 84 18.82 3.93 8.54
N ASN A 85 18.98 3.76 9.85
CA ASN A 85 18.03 4.27 10.84
C ASN A 85 17.94 5.81 10.82
N LEU A 86 19.09 6.50 10.70
CA LEU A 86 19.14 7.95 10.60
C LEU A 86 18.57 8.46 9.28
N ILE A 87 18.89 7.81 8.16
CA ILE A 87 18.30 8.15 6.84
C ILE A 87 16.79 8.00 6.88
N LYS A 88 16.28 6.90 7.43
CA LYS A 88 14.84 6.66 7.56
C LYS A 88 14.15 7.70 8.44
N LYS A 89 14.75 8.03 9.59
CA LYS A 89 14.21 8.97 10.56
C LYS A 89 14.17 10.41 10.02
N HIS A 90 15.27 10.85 9.43
CA HIS A 90 15.47 12.26 9.05
C HIS A 90 15.18 12.53 7.57
N ARG A 91 15.20 11.49 6.72
CA ARG A 91 14.97 11.58 5.27
C ARG A 91 15.81 12.68 4.60
N PRO A 92 17.12 12.70 4.76
CA PRO A 92 17.97 13.80 4.33
C PRO A 92 17.88 14.03 2.83
N ARG A 93 18.05 15.28 2.42
CA ARG A 93 17.86 15.69 1.02
C ARG A 93 18.81 15.02 0.05
N PHE A 94 20.05 14.73 0.45
CA PHE A 94 21.11 14.20 -0.39
C PHE A 94 21.29 12.67 -0.27
N ASN A 95 20.53 11.99 0.58
CA ASN A 95 20.53 10.54 0.65
C ASN A 95 19.51 9.91 -0.31
N VAL A 96 19.78 8.65 -0.63
CA VAL A 96 18.76 7.78 -1.24
C VAL A 96 17.73 7.43 -0.17
N VAL A 97 16.47 7.77 -0.42
CA VAL A 97 15.38 7.54 0.54
C VAL A 97 14.28 6.69 -0.09
N LEU A 98 14.01 5.54 0.51
CA LEU A 98 12.88 4.70 0.16
C LEU A 98 11.60 5.24 0.81
N ARG A 99 10.61 5.63 -0.01
CA ARG A 99 9.37 6.28 0.47
C ARG A 99 8.21 5.32 0.76
N ASP A 100 8.40 4.02 0.59
CA ASP A 100 7.32 3.04 0.70
C ASP A 100 7.30 2.35 2.06
N ASP A 101 6.34 2.75 2.91
CA ASP A 101 6.07 2.15 4.22
C ASP A 101 4.99 1.04 4.15
N LYS A 102 4.59 0.58 2.95
CA LYS A 102 3.52 -0.41 2.81
C LYS A 102 3.99 -1.78 3.28
N SER A 103 3.24 -2.36 4.20
CA SER A 103 3.38 -3.78 4.55
C SER A 103 2.84 -4.65 3.40
N PHE A 104 3.59 -5.67 3.01
CA PHE A 104 3.13 -6.66 2.05
C PHE A 104 2.13 -7.62 2.68
N PRO A 105 1.16 -8.10 1.91
CA PRO A 105 0.23 -9.11 2.39
C PRO A 105 0.82 -10.52 2.29
N PHE A 106 0.26 -11.42 3.10
CA PHE A 106 0.60 -12.83 3.20
C PHE A 106 -0.66 -13.69 3.11
N LEU A 107 -0.50 -14.95 2.75
CA LEU A 107 -1.44 -16.00 3.11
C LEU A 107 -1.08 -16.51 4.49
N HIS A 108 -2.07 -16.63 5.37
CA HIS A 108 -1.92 -17.18 6.71
C HIS A 108 -2.75 -18.45 6.85
N LEU A 109 -2.12 -19.51 7.32
CA LEU A 109 -2.76 -20.76 7.70
C LEU A 109 -2.64 -20.91 9.22
N ASP A 110 -3.76 -20.80 9.92
CA ASP A 110 -3.82 -21.03 11.36
C ASP A 110 -3.69 -22.53 11.65
N THR A 111 -2.56 -22.93 12.20
CA THR A 111 -2.27 -24.33 12.57
C THR A 111 -2.68 -24.67 14.00
N GLY A 112 -3.18 -23.74 14.78
CA GLY A 112 -3.63 -23.95 16.16
C GLY A 112 -5.02 -24.58 16.27
N HIS A 113 -5.82 -24.59 15.18
CA HIS A 113 -7.14 -25.15 15.13
C HIS A 113 -7.15 -26.51 14.47
N GLU A 114 -7.98 -27.45 14.94
CA GLU A 114 -8.14 -28.81 14.36
C GLU A 114 -8.47 -28.78 12.85
N PHE A 115 -9.17 -27.76 12.41
CA PHE A 115 -9.49 -27.47 11.02
C PHE A 115 -8.85 -26.14 10.61
N PRO A 116 -7.59 -26.14 10.17
CA PRO A 116 -6.85 -24.92 9.79
C PRO A 116 -7.61 -24.04 8.81
N ARG A 117 -7.57 -22.73 9.04
CA ARG A 117 -8.18 -21.75 8.16
C ARG A 117 -7.10 -21.10 7.29
N LEU A 118 -7.33 -21.04 5.97
CA LEU A 118 -6.50 -20.27 5.07
C LEU A 118 -7.10 -18.89 4.86
N SER A 119 -6.34 -17.82 5.15
CA SER A 119 -6.82 -16.45 5.17
C SER A 119 -5.83 -15.44 4.60
N PHE A 120 -6.36 -14.28 4.19
CA PHE A 120 -5.55 -13.10 3.86
C PHE A 120 -5.05 -12.44 5.14
N TYR A 121 -3.76 -12.14 5.20
CA TYR A 121 -3.15 -11.45 6.32
C TYR A 121 -2.32 -10.24 5.88
N ARG A 122 -2.37 -9.18 6.67
CA ARG A 122 -1.53 -8.01 6.50
C ARG A 122 -1.23 -7.38 7.85
N GLY A 123 0.03 -7.32 8.22
CA GLY A 123 0.46 -6.75 9.50
C GLY A 123 1.71 -7.44 10.05
N SER A 124 2.03 -7.19 11.32
CA SER A 124 3.11 -7.90 12.01
C SER A 124 2.70 -9.34 12.30
N ARG A 125 3.51 -10.31 11.90
CA ARG A 125 3.25 -11.77 12.04
C ARG A 125 3.34 -12.24 13.50
N LYS A 126 2.44 -11.72 14.33
CA LYS A 126 2.34 -12.08 15.77
C LYS A 126 1.37 -13.22 16.04
N GLU A 127 0.53 -13.58 15.06
CA GLU A 127 -0.42 -14.68 15.18
C GLU A 127 0.29 -16.02 15.04
N SER A 128 -0.24 -17.05 15.72
CA SER A 128 0.23 -18.43 15.58
C SER A 128 -0.13 -18.97 14.19
N GLY A 129 0.72 -19.86 13.65
CA GLY A 129 0.48 -20.47 12.35
C GLY A 129 1.58 -20.22 11.34
N ARG A 130 1.29 -20.53 10.08
CA ARG A 130 2.25 -20.42 8.98
C ARG A 130 1.89 -19.29 8.05
N PHE A 131 2.90 -18.49 7.68
CA PHE A 131 2.76 -17.37 6.75
C PHE A 131 3.47 -17.70 5.45
N PHE A 132 2.80 -17.48 4.32
CA PHE A 132 3.33 -17.71 2.98
C PHE A 132 3.35 -16.38 2.22
N GLY A 133 4.47 -16.03 1.63
CA GLY A 133 4.72 -14.75 0.96
C GLY A 133 6.13 -14.19 1.25
N PRO A 134 6.35 -12.90 1.13
CA PRO A 134 5.36 -11.84 0.86
C PRO A 134 4.81 -11.83 -0.57
N TYR A 135 3.59 -11.33 -0.75
CA TYR A 135 3.00 -11.12 -2.07
C TYR A 135 3.09 -9.64 -2.48
N PRO A 136 3.25 -9.33 -3.76
CA PRO A 136 3.40 -7.94 -4.22
C PRO A 136 2.13 -7.10 -4.05
N SER A 137 0.97 -7.73 -4.03
CA SER A 137 -0.32 -7.03 -3.92
C SER A 137 -1.40 -7.85 -3.22
N ALA A 138 -2.44 -7.17 -2.72
CA ALA A 138 -3.62 -7.81 -2.17
C ALA A 138 -4.42 -8.60 -3.24
N GLY A 139 -4.30 -8.22 -4.51
CA GLY A 139 -4.89 -8.95 -5.64
C GLY A 139 -4.27 -10.32 -5.79
N ALA A 140 -2.94 -10.40 -5.82
CA ALA A 140 -2.19 -11.66 -5.95
C ALA A 140 -2.53 -12.64 -4.82
N VAL A 141 -2.60 -12.17 -3.56
CA VAL A 141 -3.01 -13.04 -2.43
C VAL A 141 -4.42 -13.58 -2.60
N ARG A 142 -5.37 -12.72 -3.00
CA ARG A 142 -6.78 -13.15 -3.17
C ARG A 142 -6.94 -14.16 -4.29
N GLU A 143 -6.21 -13.97 -5.37
CA GLU A 143 -6.20 -14.90 -6.50
C GLU A 143 -5.67 -16.27 -6.08
N THR A 144 -4.49 -16.30 -5.44
CA THR A 144 -3.90 -17.55 -4.89
C THR A 144 -4.85 -18.22 -3.88
N LEU A 145 -5.46 -17.41 -2.97
CA LEU A 145 -6.44 -17.92 -2.01
C LEU A 145 -7.64 -18.58 -2.70
N GLN A 146 -8.18 -17.96 -3.73
CA GLN A 146 -9.30 -18.52 -4.50
C GLN A 146 -8.93 -19.80 -5.23
N GLN A 147 -7.73 -19.88 -5.80
CA GLN A 147 -7.22 -21.08 -6.46
C GLN A 147 -7.08 -22.25 -5.47
N LEU A 148 -6.43 -22.00 -4.33
CA LEU A 148 -6.26 -23.01 -3.27
C LEU A 148 -7.58 -23.47 -2.67
N GLN A 149 -8.56 -22.58 -2.50
CA GLN A 149 -9.90 -22.93 -2.02
C GLN A 149 -10.68 -23.79 -3.03
N LYS A 150 -10.52 -23.56 -4.32
CA LYS A 150 -11.09 -24.43 -5.35
C LYS A 150 -10.44 -25.82 -5.35
N LEU A 151 -9.12 -25.85 -5.12
CA LEU A 151 -8.34 -27.08 -5.22
C LEU A 151 -8.50 -27.96 -3.98
N PHE A 152 -8.36 -27.40 -2.76
CA PHE A 152 -8.32 -28.16 -1.51
C PHE A 152 -9.57 -27.96 -0.62
N ARG A 153 -10.51 -27.13 -1.03
CA ARG A 153 -11.80 -26.85 -0.33
C ARG A 153 -11.65 -26.54 1.16
N LEU A 154 -10.55 -25.84 1.53
CA LEU A 154 -10.30 -25.43 2.90
C LEU A 154 -11.26 -24.31 3.33
N ARG A 155 -11.63 -24.31 4.60
CA ARG A 155 -12.51 -23.26 5.16
C ARG A 155 -11.83 -21.90 5.13
N ASN A 156 -12.62 -20.84 4.94
CA ASN A 156 -12.20 -19.45 5.02
C ASN A 156 -12.94 -18.64 6.10
N CYS A 157 -13.91 -19.28 6.76
CA CYS A 157 -14.71 -18.63 7.82
C CYS A 157 -13.90 -18.46 9.11
N GLU A 158 -14.27 -17.47 9.90
CA GLU A 158 -13.69 -17.21 11.22
C GLU A 158 -14.11 -18.27 12.24
N ASP A 159 -13.30 -18.47 13.29
CA ASP A 159 -13.52 -19.54 14.27
C ASP A 159 -14.82 -19.35 15.04
N THR A 160 -15.18 -18.10 15.32
CA THR A 160 -16.48 -17.78 15.93
C THR A 160 -17.65 -18.20 15.04
N TYR A 161 -17.55 -17.98 13.73
CA TYR A 161 -18.55 -18.43 12.77
C TYR A 161 -18.55 -19.95 12.61
N PHE A 162 -17.37 -20.56 12.58
CA PHE A 162 -17.19 -22.00 12.49
C PHE A 162 -17.87 -22.75 13.65
N ALA A 163 -17.63 -22.30 14.88
CA ALA A 163 -18.13 -22.94 16.10
C ALA A 163 -19.67 -22.87 16.28
N ASN A 164 -20.33 -21.95 15.56
CA ASN A 164 -21.77 -21.69 15.74
C ASN A 164 -22.60 -22.06 14.50
N ARG A 165 -22.18 -23.08 13.75
CA ARG A 165 -22.91 -23.58 12.57
C ARG A 165 -23.66 -24.86 12.88
N SER A 166 -24.94 -24.89 12.49
CA SER A 166 -25.82 -26.07 12.56
C SER A 166 -26.06 -26.71 11.18
N ARG A 167 -25.77 -25.99 10.09
CA ARG A 167 -25.96 -26.48 8.71
C ARG A 167 -24.82 -26.01 7.78
N PRO A 168 -24.55 -26.73 6.66
CA PRO A 168 -23.57 -26.31 5.67
C PRO A 168 -23.89 -24.92 5.11
N CYS A 169 -22.86 -24.10 4.89
CA CYS A 169 -23.00 -22.76 4.30
C CYS A 169 -22.86 -22.81 2.76
N LEU A 170 -23.10 -21.66 2.12
CA LEU A 170 -22.97 -21.52 0.66
C LEU A 170 -21.60 -21.99 0.12
N GLN A 171 -20.51 -21.85 0.89
CA GLN A 171 -19.17 -22.30 0.45
C GLN A 171 -19.13 -23.81 0.22
N TYR A 172 -19.87 -24.58 0.98
CA TYR A 172 -20.02 -26.02 0.75
C TYR A 172 -20.85 -26.29 -0.51
N GLN A 173 -21.98 -25.60 -0.68
CA GLN A 173 -22.86 -25.78 -1.85
C GLN A 173 -22.14 -25.47 -3.17
N ILE A 174 -21.29 -24.44 -3.19
CA ILE A 174 -20.46 -24.09 -4.37
C ILE A 174 -19.10 -24.82 -4.41
N GLN A 175 -18.97 -25.90 -3.62
CA GLN A 175 -17.79 -26.79 -3.57
C GLN A 175 -16.44 -26.09 -3.27
N ARG A 176 -16.47 -25.05 -2.43
CA ARG A 176 -15.25 -24.34 -1.98
C ARG A 176 -14.87 -24.62 -0.52
N CYS A 177 -15.64 -25.43 0.18
CA CYS A 177 -15.40 -25.88 1.55
C CYS A 177 -15.99 -27.27 1.74
N THR A 178 -15.33 -28.09 2.55
CA THR A 178 -15.79 -29.46 2.90
C THR A 178 -16.76 -29.49 4.08
N ALA A 179 -17.20 -28.32 4.61
CA ALA A 179 -18.09 -28.12 5.75
C ALA A 179 -17.64 -28.88 7.03
N PRO A 180 -16.40 -28.72 7.49
CA PRO A 180 -15.93 -29.34 8.73
C PRO A 180 -16.70 -28.85 9.97
N CYS A 181 -17.32 -27.66 9.91
CA CYS A 181 -18.12 -27.07 10.99
C CYS A 181 -19.37 -27.90 11.36
N VAL A 182 -19.83 -28.75 10.47
CA VAL A 182 -21.01 -29.64 10.69
C VAL A 182 -20.65 -31.11 10.51
N GLY A 183 -19.37 -31.46 10.55
CA GLY A 183 -18.89 -32.82 10.58
C GLY A 183 -18.96 -33.59 9.25
N LEU A 184 -19.08 -32.90 8.09
CA LEU A 184 -19.14 -33.56 6.78
C LEU A 184 -17.78 -34.03 6.25
N ILE A 185 -16.71 -33.78 6.98
CA ILE A 185 -15.36 -34.29 6.72
C ILE A 185 -14.70 -34.68 8.04
N SER A 186 -13.90 -35.77 8.05
CA SER A 186 -13.13 -36.15 9.23
C SER A 186 -11.91 -35.22 9.43
N LYS A 187 -11.39 -35.16 10.67
CA LYS A 187 -10.19 -34.39 11.00
C LYS A 187 -8.98 -34.83 10.17
N GLU A 188 -8.83 -36.14 10.01
CA GLU A 188 -7.70 -36.72 9.28
C GLU A 188 -7.78 -36.40 7.78
N ALA A 189 -8.97 -36.44 7.20
CA ALA A 189 -9.18 -36.09 5.79
C ALA A 189 -8.91 -34.60 5.55
N TYR A 190 -9.43 -33.73 6.44
CA TYR A 190 -9.17 -32.29 6.34
C TYR A 190 -7.69 -31.96 6.56
N ALA A 191 -7.03 -32.60 7.51
CA ALA A 191 -5.60 -32.40 7.77
C ALA A 191 -4.73 -32.81 6.54
N ARG A 192 -5.13 -33.87 5.80
CA ARG A 192 -4.46 -34.23 4.53
C ARG A 192 -4.62 -33.13 3.47
N ASP A 193 -5.81 -32.57 3.31
CA ASP A 193 -6.06 -31.50 2.35
C ASP A 193 -5.29 -30.21 2.74
N ALA A 194 -5.23 -29.88 4.03
CA ALA A 194 -4.43 -28.77 4.55
C ALA A 194 -2.93 -28.99 4.32
N ALA A 195 -2.41 -30.20 4.58
CA ALA A 195 -1.02 -30.55 4.32
C ALA A 195 -0.66 -30.47 2.82
N ALA A 196 -1.57 -30.90 1.94
CA ALA A 196 -1.40 -30.78 0.50
C ALA A 196 -1.37 -29.30 0.06
N ALA A 197 -2.22 -28.45 0.61
CA ALA A 197 -2.20 -27.01 0.36
C ALA A 197 -0.88 -26.35 0.81
N ILE A 198 -0.35 -26.75 1.98
CA ILE A 198 0.96 -26.31 2.46
C ILE A 198 2.05 -26.70 1.46
N LYS A 199 2.10 -27.96 1.00
CA LYS A 199 3.09 -28.41 0.02
C LYS A 199 3.03 -27.61 -1.28
N VAL A 200 1.82 -27.30 -1.78
CA VAL A 200 1.67 -26.45 -2.96
C VAL A 200 2.20 -25.04 -2.71
N LEU A 201 1.95 -24.46 -1.54
CA LEU A 201 2.47 -23.14 -1.17
C LEU A 201 4.00 -23.12 -0.99
N GLU A 202 4.59 -24.26 -0.69
CA GLU A 202 6.05 -24.48 -0.59
C GLU A 202 6.71 -24.83 -1.92
N GLY A 203 5.95 -24.93 -3.02
CA GLY A 203 6.50 -25.30 -4.33
C GLY A 203 6.61 -26.81 -4.59
N ARG A 204 6.19 -27.67 -3.65
CA ARG A 204 6.29 -29.12 -3.69
C ARG A 204 5.10 -29.77 -4.41
N ASP A 205 4.77 -29.27 -5.60
CA ASP A 205 3.60 -29.72 -6.36
C ASP A 205 3.68 -31.15 -6.83
N ASP A 206 4.89 -31.58 -7.22
CA ASP A 206 5.11 -32.92 -7.76
C ASP A 206 4.75 -34.00 -6.72
N GLU A 207 5.06 -33.75 -5.44
CA GLU A 207 4.65 -34.66 -4.37
C GLU A 207 3.11 -34.71 -4.24
N VAL A 208 2.45 -33.57 -4.37
CA VAL A 208 0.98 -33.49 -4.29
C VAL A 208 0.35 -34.17 -5.51
N GLN A 209 0.91 -33.99 -6.70
CA GLN A 209 0.44 -34.69 -7.91
C GLN A 209 0.56 -36.22 -7.80
N GLN A 210 1.71 -36.70 -7.34
CA GLN A 210 1.93 -38.13 -7.13
C GLN A 210 0.96 -38.72 -6.10
N GLU A 211 0.73 -38.00 -5.00
CA GLU A 211 -0.20 -38.43 -3.95
C GLU A 211 -1.65 -38.45 -4.45
N LEU A 212 -2.09 -37.39 -5.16
CA LEU A 212 -3.42 -37.36 -5.78
C LEU A 212 -3.61 -38.45 -6.82
N GLY A 213 -2.57 -38.75 -7.62
CA GLY A 213 -2.58 -39.81 -8.60
C GLY A 213 -2.77 -41.17 -7.92
N ARG A 214 -1.97 -41.49 -6.90
CA ARG A 214 -2.10 -42.77 -6.14
C ARG A 214 -3.49 -42.90 -5.50
N ARG A 215 -4.02 -41.85 -4.92
CA ARG A 215 -5.37 -41.86 -4.31
C ARG A 215 -6.46 -42.05 -5.35
N MET A 216 -6.33 -41.45 -6.53
CA MET A 216 -7.25 -41.61 -7.65
C MET A 216 -7.29 -43.04 -8.13
N GLU A 217 -6.13 -43.66 -8.33
CA GLU A 217 -6.01 -45.09 -8.73
C GLU A 217 -6.62 -46.00 -7.69
N ALA A 218 -6.28 -45.82 -6.42
CA ALA A 218 -6.83 -46.61 -5.31
C ALA A 218 -8.36 -46.46 -5.16
N ALA A 219 -8.94 -45.29 -5.42
CA ALA A 219 -10.40 -45.10 -5.45
C ALA A 219 -11.03 -45.84 -6.64
N ALA A 220 -10.40 -45.79 -7.82
CA ALA A 220 -10.86 -46.51 -8.99
C ALA A 220 -10.84 -48.03 -8.79
N GLU A 221 -9.79 -48.58 -8.16
CA GLU A 221 -9.69 -50.01 -7.80
C GLU A 221 -10.81 -50.46 -6.83
N ARG A 222 -11.23 -49.56 -5.93
CA ARG A 222 -12.36 -49.80 -5.00
C ARG A 222 -13.73 -49.51 -5.63
N LEU A 223 -13.78 -49.18 -6.92
CA LEU A 223 -14.98 -48.82 -7.68
C LEU A 223 -15.69 -47.55 -7.12
N GLU A 224 -14.98 -46.67 -6.40
CA GLU A 224 -15.43 -45.40 -5.88
C GLU A 224 -15.28 -44.31 -6.97
N PHE A 225 -16.05 -44.42 -8.04
CA PHE A 225 -15.84 -43.65 -9.27
C PHE A 225 -16.06 -42.15 -9.07
N GLU A 226 -16.94 -41.72 -8.17
CA GLU A 226 -17.16 -40.29 -7.87
C GLU A 226 -15.92 -39.65 -7.20
N ASP A 227 -15.31 -40.41 -6.27
CA ASP A 227 -14.08 -39.96 -5.62
C ASP A 227 -12.88 -39.98 -6.59
N ALA A 228 -12.78 -40.99 -7.43
CA ALA A 228 -11.76 -41.03 -8.48
C ALA A 228 -11.89 -39.86 -9.46
N ALA A 229 -13.12 -39.53 -9.89
CA ALA A 229 -13.39 -38.38 -10.76
C ALA A 229 -13.04 -37.07 -10.08
N ARG A 230 -13.38 -36.91 -8.81
CA ARG A 230 -13.03 -35.70 -8.02
C ARG A 230 -11.51 -35.52 -7.91
N LEU A 231 -10.77 -36.57 -7.64
CA LEU A 231 -9.30 -36.55 -7.55
C LEU A 231 -8.64 -36.28 -8.90
N ARG A 232 -9.19 -36.83 -10.00
CA ARG A 232 -8.77 -36.50 -11.37
C ARG A 232 -8.93 -35.01 -11.68
N ASP A 233 -10.08 -34.44 -11.36
CA ASP A 233 -10.37 -33.03 -11.61
C ASP A 233 -9.49 -32.10 -10.75
N GLN A 234 -9.18 -32.52 -9.51
CA GLN A 234 -8.24 -31.84 -8.63
C GLN A 234 -6.82 -31.86 -9.21
N LEU A 235 -6.37 -33.00 -9.74
CA LEU A 235 -5.08 -33.12 -10.41
C LEU A 235 -5.00 -32.26 -11.68
N ALA A 236 -6.06 -32.26 -12.50
CA ALA A 236 -6.12 -31.43 -13.70
C ALA A 236 -6.04 -29.94 -13.36
N ASN A 237 -6.78 -29.49 -12.34
CA ASN A 237 -6.73 -28.11 -11.87
C ASN A 237 -5.34 -27.74 -11.34
N LEU A 238 -4.65 -28.61 -10.61
CA LEU A 238 -3.29 -28.38 -10.13
C LEU A 238 -2.32 -28.20 -11.30
N LYS A 239 -2.41 -29.04 -12.33
CA LYS A 239 -1.60 -28.90 -13.56
C LYS A 239 -1.85 -27.59 -14.31
N VAL A 240 -3.10 -27.12 -14.36
CA VAL A 240 -3.43 -25.82 -14.96
C VAL A 240 -2.79 -24.67 -14.19
N ILE A 241 -2.86 -24.69 -12.85
CA ILE A 241 -2.21 -23.67 -12.01
C ILE A 241 -0.69 -23.67 -12.25
N GLN A 242 -0.08 -24.84 -12.32
CA GLN A 242 1.35 -25.00 -12.58
C GLN A 242 1.75 -24.50 -13.97
N SER A 243 0.96 -24.78 -15.02
CA SER A 243 1.26 -24.32 -16.38
C SER A 243 1.14 -22.82 -16.59
N GLN A 244 0.33 -22.13 -15.79
CA GLN A 244 0.18 -20.66 -15.82
C GLN A 244 1.34 -19.93 -15.14
N GLN A 245 2.18 -20.63 -14.39
CA GLN A 245 3.35 -20.06 -13.75
C GLN A 245 4.57 -20.13 -14.69
N ILE A 246 4.71 -19.11 -15.55
CA ILE A 246 5.75 -19.01 -16.59
C ILE A 246 7.18 -18.98 -16.02
N VAL A 247 7.34 -18.77 -14.71
CA VAL A 247 8.63 -18.55 -14.04
C VAL A 247 8.81 -19.57 -12.92
N THR A 248 9.04 -20.82 -13.30
CA THR A 248 9.38 -21.89 -12.33
C THR A 248 10.83 -22.30 -12.54
N SER A 249 11.64 -22.19 -11.49
CA SER A 249 12.96 -22.76 -11.47
C SER A 249 12.84 -24.19 -11.01
N GLY A 250 13.06 -25.21 -11.50
CA GLY A 250 12.98 -26.57 -10.92
C GLY A 250 13.76 -26.79 -9.60
N SER A 251 13.95 -25.73 -8.82
CA SER A 251 14.64 -25.71 -7.53
C SER A 251 13.77 -25.05 -6.45
N ASP A 252 13.70 -25.66 -5.29
CA ASP A 252 12.91 -25.28 -4.10
C ASP A 252 13.46 -24.04 -3.34
N HIS A 253 14.12 -23.11 -4.03
CA HIS A 253 14.82 -22.00 -3.36
C HIS A 253 13.96 -20.73 -3.30
N ASP A 254 13.98 -20.10 -2.13
CA ASP A 254 13.43 -18.77 -1.90
C ASP A 254 14.46 -17.70 -2.31
N ALA A 255 14.06 -16.83 -3.22
CA ALA A 255 14.89 -15.73 -3.67
C ALA A 255 14.07 -14.45 -3.88
N ASP A 256 14.70 -13.30 -3.70
CA ASP A 256 14.19 -12.02 -4.17
C ASP A 256 15.09 -11.51 -5.31
N VAL A 257 14.49 -11.02 -6.38
CA VAL A 257 15.22 -10.55 -7.58
C VAL A 257 15.04 -9.06 -7.73
N ILE A 258 16.14 -8.33 -7.72
CA ILE A 258 16.15 -6.86 -7.67
C ILE A 258 16.93 -6.31 -8.85
N ALA A 259 16.31 -5.43 -9.63
CA ALA A 259 16.96 -4.67 -10.69
C ALA A 259 16.63 -3.20 -10.56
N VAL A 260 17.53 -2.33 -11.05
CA VAL A 260 17.39 -0.89 -11.02
C VAL A 260 17.52 -0.30 -12.42
N ALA A 261 16.65 0.65 -12.76
CA ALA A 261 16.75 1.47 -13.96
C ALA A 261 16.88 2.94 -13.58
N ALA A 262 17.58 3.71 -14.42
CA ALA A 262 17.75 5.14 -14.27
C ALA A 262 17.33 5.87 -15.55
N GLY A 263 16.68 7.02 -15.42
CA GLY A 263 16.30 7.86 -16.54
C GLY A 263 15.72 9.19 -16.07
N ASN A 264 16.03 10.27 -16.78
CA ASN A 264 15.53 11.62 -16.49
C ASN A 264 15.72 12.09 -15.02
N GLY A 265 16.83 11.66 -14.39
CA GLY A 265 17.13 12.00 -13.00
C GLY A 265 16.30 11.25 -11.95
N GLU A 266 15.53 10.25 -12.37
CA GLU A 266 14.74 9.37 -11.50
C GLU A 266 15.28 7.93 -11.57
N TYR A 267 14.95 7.15 -10.54
CA TYR A 267 15.28 5.73 -10.44
C TYR A 267 14.03 4.89 -10.22
N CYS A 268 14.01 3.71 -10.81
CA CYS A 268 13.02 2.67 -10.54
C CYS A 268 13.73 1.40 -10.10
N VAL A 269 13.34 0.84 -8.96
CA VAL A 269 13.78 -0.47 -8.49
C VAL A 269 12.63 -1.44 -8.64
N ALA A 270 12.82 -2.50 -9.42
CA ALA A 270 11.87 -3.60 -9.55
C ALA A 270 12.30 -4.76 -8.66
N LEU A 271 11.36 -5.29 -7.90
CA LEU A 271 11.54 -6.41 -6.96
C LEU A 271 10.54 -7.51 -7.27
N MET A 272 11.01 -8.73 -7.52
CA MET A 272 10.20 -9.93 -7.68
C MET A 272 10.43 -10.89 -6.52
N PHE A 273 9.35 -11.46 -6.02
CA PHE A 273 9.38 -12.47 -4.96
C PHE A 273 9.30 -13.86 -5.56
N VAL A 274 10.29 -14.70 -5.27
CA VAL A 274 10.32 -16.11 -5.62
C VAL A 274 10.27 -16.94 -4.33
N ARG A 275 9.29 -17.82 -4.21
CA ARG A 275 9.14 -18.71 -3.05
C ARG A 275 8.85 -20.13 -3.53
N GLY A 276 9.60 -21.09 -2.98
CA GLY A 276 9.56 -22.48 -3.46
C GLY A 276 9.81 -22.57 -4.98
N GLY A 277 10.77 -21.80 -5.50
CA GLY A 277 11.07 -21.73 -6.93
C GLY A 277 10.02 -21.05 -7.81
N ARG A 278 8.96 -20.44 -7.25
CA ARG A 278 7.84 -19.82 -7.98
C ARG A 278 7.81 -18.31 -7.79
N SER A 279 7.51 -17.59 -8.85
CA SER A 279 7.25 -16.17 -8.76
C SER A 279 5.88 -15.91 -8.12
N LEU A 280 5.87 -15.16 -7.01
CA LEU A 280 4.66 -14.63 -6.40
C LEU A 280 4.25 -13.28 -7.01
N GLY A 281 5.00 -12.80 -8.02
CA GLY A 281 4.82 -11.53 -8.70
C GLY A 281 5.89 -10.51 -8.35
N SER A 282 5.78 -9.32 -8.95
CA SER A 282 6.74 -8.23 -8.79
C SER A 282 6.07 -6.91 -8.39
N THR A 283 6.87 -6.00 -7.87
CA THR A 283 6.49 -4.64 -7.54
C THR A 283 7.61 -3.67 -7.89
N THR A 284 7.28 -2.40 -8.07
CA THR A 284 8.24 -1.35 -8.37
C THR A 284 8.24 -0.27 -7.31
N PHE A 285 9.42 0.31 -7.09
CA PHE A 285 9.69 1.39 -6.15
C PHE A 285 10.39 2.52 -6.89
N PHE A 286 10.10 3.75 -6.47
CA PHE A 286 10.73 4.95 -7.01
C PHE A 286 11.43 5.70 -5.87
N PRO A 287 12.65 5.26 -5.49
CA PRO A 287 13.40 5.93 -4.44
C PRO A 287 13.77 7.35 -4.86
N ARG A 288 13.74 8.27 -3.90
CA ARG A 288 14.32 9.60 -4.11
C ARG A 288 15.84 9.46 -4.00
N ALA A 289 16.54 9.74 -5.06
CA ALA A 289 18.00 9.56 -5.12
C ALA A 289 18.66 10.68 -5.94
N PRO A 290 18.70 11.93 -5.42
CA PRO A 290 19.28 13.04 -6.15
C PRO A 290 20.77 12.80 -6.33
N LEU A 291 21.22 12.81 -7.58
CA LEU A 291 22.64 12.68 -7.97
C LEU A 291 23.33 11.39 -7.47
N ALA A 292 22.59 10.33 -7.15
CA ALA A 292 23.16 9.03 -6.79
C ALA A 292 23.53 8.24 -8.04
N GLU A 293 24.45 7.29 -7.92
CA GLU A 293 24.72 6.29 -8.94
C GLU A 293 23.88 5.02 -8.73
N MET A 294 23.65 4.24 -9.78
CA MET A 294 22.82 3.02 -9.67
C MET A 294 23.33 2.00 -8.63
N PRO A 295 24.62 1.74 -8.46
CA PRO A 295 25.12 0.87 -7.39
C PRO A 295 24.76 1.40 -5.99
N GLU A 296 24.87 2.71 -5.76
CA GLU A 296 24.50 3.37 -4.50
C GLU A 296 22.98 3.21 -4.25
N VAL A 297 22.15 3.41 -5.28
CA VAL A 297 20.69 3.22 -5.17
C VAL A 297 20.35 1.80 -4.80
N LEU A 298 21.02 0.82 -5.41
CA LEU A 298 20.79 -0.60 -5.17
C LEU A 298 21.20 -0.99 -3.74
N ALA A 299 22.39 -0.58 -3.29
CA ALA A 299 22.88 -0.81 -1.92
C ALA A 299 21.92 -0.25 -0.87
N GLN A 300 21.53 1.01 -1.05
CA GLN A 300 20.63 1.70 -0.14
C GLN A 300 19.22 1.10 -0.17
N PHE A 301 18.73 0.67 -1.34
CA PHE A 301 17.46 -0.02 -1.44
C PHE A 301 17.47 -1.34 -0.68
N VAL A 302 18.46 -2.20 -0.93
CA VAL A 302 18.58 -3.51 -0.25
C VAL A 302 18.64 -3.30 1.25
N GLY A 303 19.49 -2.39 1.73
CA GLY A 303 19.63 -2.10 3.15
C GLY A 303 18.34 -1.59 3.80
N GLN A 304 17.75 -0.53 3.26
CA GLN A 304 16.52 0.07 3.81
C GLN A 304 15.31 -0.87 3.70
N TYR A 305 15.23 -1.66 2.62
CA TYR A 305 14.12 -2.58 2.38
C TYR A 305 14.10 -3.72 3.39
N TYR A 306 15.25 -4.36 3.65
CA TYR A 306 15.36 -5.50 4.58
C TYR A 306 15.63 -5.10 6.03
N LEU A 307 15.78 -3.81 6.34
CA LEU A 307 15.95 -3.33 7.71
C LEU A 307 14.79 -3.75 8.65
N GLU A 308 13.58 -3.82 8.14
CA GLU A 308 12.36 -4.15 8.90
C GLU A 308 11.61 -5.36 8.32
N ARG A 309 12.16 -6.01 7.31
CA ARG A 309 11.55 -7.15 6.62
C ARG A 309 12.47 -8.35 6.67
N ASP A 310 11.87 -9.53 6.63
CA ASP A 310 12.67 -10.75 6.54
C ASP A 310 13.33 -10.84 5.16
N SER A 311 14.58 -11.23 5.17
CA SER A 311 15.34 -11.53 3.96
C SER A 311 15.18 -13.00 3.59
N PRO A 312 15.05 -13.35 2.29
CA PRO A 312 15.14 -14.73 1.83
C PRO A 312 16.60 -15.23 1.93
N ALA A 313 16.80 -16.52 1.70
CA ALA A 313 18.14 -17.11 1.67
C ALA A 313 19.01 -16.55 0.54
N GLU A 314 18.39 -16.08 -0.56
CA GLU A 314 19.10 -15.53 -1.72
C GLU A 314 18.46 -14.21 -2.18
N ILE A 315 19.31 -13.20 -2.43
CA ILE A 315 18.93 -11.93 -3.02
C ILE A 315 19.73 -11.79 -4.32
N LEU A 316 19.06 -11.84 -5.45
CA LEU A 316 19.67 -11.63 -6.76
C LEU A 316 19.61 -10.15 -7.09
N VAL A 317 20.76 -9.58 -7.41
CA VAL A 317 20.89 -8.17 -7.77
C VAL A 317 21.46 -8.02 -9.17
N GLU A 318 21.10 -6.97 -9.87
CA GLU A 318 21.51 -6.75 -11.25
C GLU A 318 23.01 -6.49 -11.41
N ARG A 319 23.65 -5.91 -10.41
CA ARG A 319 25.06 -5.53 -10.42
C ARG A 319 25.68 -5.52 -9.03
N ASP A 320 27.01 -5.58 -9.00
CA ASP A 320 27.77 -5.44 -7.76
C ASP A 320 27.70 -4.02 -7.20
N PHE A 321 27.86 -3.93 -5.89
CA PHE A 321 28.03 -2.69 -5.15
C PHE A 321 28.97 -2.92 -3.95
N ASP A 322 29.63 -1.88 -3.49
CA ASP A 322 30.77 -1.98 -2.56
C ASP A 322 30.47 -2.62 -1.20
N GLU A 323 29.20 -2.64 -0.77
CA GLU A 323 28.79 -3.05 0.58
C GLU A 323 28.12 -4.42 0.64
N MET A 324 28.17 -5.22 -0.44
CA MET A 324 27.48 -6.53 -0.51
C MET A 324 27.84 -7.45 0.65
N GLU A 325 29.12 -7.62 0.95
CA GLU A 325 29.58 -8.51 2.01
C GLU A 325 29.10 -8.09 3.40
N VAL A 326 29.12 -6.78 3.69
CA VAL A 326 28.67 -6.23 4.98
C VAL A 326 27.15 -6.38 5.11
N LEU A 327 26.42 -6.14 4.03
CA LEU A 327 24.97 -6.37 3.99
C LEU A 327 24.61 -7.84 4.16
N GLU A 328 25.30 -8.75 3.48
CA GLU A 328 25.10 -10.21 3.66
C GLU A 328 25.27 -10.62 5.13
N ALA A 329 26.37 -10.20 5.77
CA ALA A 329 26.64 -10.51 7.16
C ALA A 329 25.55 -9.94 8.09
N THR A 330 25.18 -8.68 7.89
CA THR A 330 24.16 -7.99 8.68
C THR A 330 22.78 -8.64 8.55
N LEU A 331 22.40 -9.00 7.32
CA LEU A 331 21.10 -9.64 7.04
C LEU A 331 21.06 -11.07 7.56
N ALA A 332 22.16 -11.82 7.45
CA ALA A 332 22.27 -13.19 7.97
C ALA A 332 22.16 -13.23 9.51
N GLU A 333 22.80 -12.29 10.22
CA GLU A 333 22.68 -12.16 11.67
C GLU A 333 21.22 -11.90 12.09
N ARG A 334 20.53 -11.02 11.39
CA ARG A 334 19.10 -10.72 11.67
C ARG A 334 18.16 -11.84 11.36
N ALA A 335 18.38 -12.53 10.23
CA ALA A 335 17.50 -13.57 9.73
C ALA A 335 17.65 -14.89 10.50
N ALA A 336 18.69 -15.05 11.30
CA ALA A 336 19.10 -16.31 11.94
C ALA A 336 19.29 -17.47 10.93
N HIS A 337 19.56 -17.13 9.65
CA HIS A 337 19.91 -18.07 8.60
C HIS A 337 20.86 -17.41 7.60
N LYS A 338 21.51 -18.21 6.76
CA LYS A 338 22.44 -17.68 5.76
C LYS A 338 21.69 -16.89 4.69
N VAL A 339 22.12 -15.65 4.47
CA VAL A 339 21.64 -14.80 3.36
C VAL A 339 22.80 -14.60 2.39
N ARG A 340 22.54 -14.72 1.10
CA ARG A 340 23.51 -14.48 0.06
C ARG A 340 22.98 -13.41 -0.91
N ILE A 341 23.80 -12.42 -1.22
CA ILE A 341 23.53 -11.40 -2.26
C ILE A 341 24.41 -11.73 -3.47
N THR A 342 23.83 -11.94 -4.64
CA THR A 342 24.56 -12.41 -5.82
C THR A 342 24.15 -11.61 -7.05
N SER A 343 25.14 -11.09 -7.79
CA SER A 343 24.95 -10.37 -9.06
C SER A 343 25.25 -11.24 -10.28
N SER A 344 26.25 -12.11 -10.17
CA SER A 344 26.70 -12.96 -11.28
C SER A 344 25.96 -14.31 -11.27
N VAL A 345 24.93 -14.41 -12.11
CA VAL A 345 24.08 -15.61 -12.21
C VAL A 345 23.94 -16.08 -13.66
N ARG A 346 23.52 -17.35 -13.85
CA ARG A 346 23.34 -17.97 -15.16
C ARG A 346 21.95 -18.63 -15.24
N GLY A 347 21.56 -18.99 -16.46
CA GLY A 347 20.33 -19.75 -16.71
C GLY A 347 19.08 -18.97 -16.36
N ILE A 348 18.18 -19.61 -15.60
CA ILE A 348 16.86 -19.01 -15.25
C ILE A 348 17.01 -17.76 -14.38
N ARG A 349 17.98 -17.73 -13.47
CA ARG A 349 18.23 -16.57 -12.60
C ARG A 349 18.65 -15.33 -13.39
N ALA A 350 19.46 -15.49 -14.43
CA ALA A 350 19.82 -14.40 -15.33
C ALA A 350 18.58 -13.87 -16.08
N ARG A 351 17.70 -14.76 -16.55
CA ARG A 351 16.42 -14.36 -17.18
C ARG A 351 15.50 -13.60 -16.22
N TRP A 352 15.49 -13.95 -14.95
CA TRP A 352 14.74 -13.20 -13.92
C TRP A 352 15.28 -11.79 -13.75
N LEU A 353 16.61 -11.62 -13.70
CA LEU A 353 17.22 -10.31 -13.63
C LEU A 353 16.93 -9.48 -14.87
N ASP A 354 17.04 -10.05 -16.08
CA ASP A 354 16.68 -9.37 -17.32
C ASP A 354 15.21 -8.95 -17.35
N MET A 355 14.31 -9.82 -16.91
CA MET A 355 12.89 -9.49 -16.80
C MET A 355 12.65 -8.35 -15.82
N MET A 356 13.33 -8.34 -14.67
CA MET A 356 13.18 -7.26 -13.68
C MET A 356 13.80 -5.95 -14.16
N ARG A 357 14.89 -5.99 -14.90
CA ARG A 357 15.48 -4.81 -15.56
C ARG A 357 14.49 -4.19 -16.55
N ASN A 358 13.93 -4.99 -17.44
CA ASN A 358 12.93 -4.54 -18.41
C ASN A 358 11.68 -3.96 -17.70
N ASN A 359 11.23 -4.59 -16.61
CA ASN A 359 10.11 -4.08 -15.81
C ASN A 359 10.43 -2.73 -15.15
N ALA A 360 11.65 -2.54 -14.66
CA ALA A 360 12.09 -1.27 -14.08
C ALA A 360 12.17 -0.17 -15.14
N GLU A 361 12.73 -0.45 -16.31
CA GLU A 361 12.83 0.47 -17.44
C GLU A 361 11.44 0.90 -17.95
N GLU A 362 10.54 -0.07 -18.15
CA GLU A 362 9.18 0.22 -18.63
C GLU A 362 8.38 1.01 -17.58
N ALA A 363 8.48 0.65 -16.30
CA ALA A 363 7.84 1.39 -15.21
C ALA A 363 8.34 2.84 -15.13
N LEU A 364 9.64 3.06 -15.32
CA LEU A 364 10.24 4.38 -15.34
C LEU A 364 9.77 5.20 -16.54
N LYS A 365 9.73 4.59 -17.73
CA LYS A 365 9.22 5.21 -18.96
C LYS A 365 7.75 5.60 -18.81
N MET A 366 6.91 4.69 -18.31
CA MET A 366 5.48 4.97 -18.08
C MET A 366 5.28 6.10 -17.06
N ARG A 367 6.10 6.14 -16.01
CA ARG A 367 6.07 7.23 -15.03
C ARG A 367 6.47 8.57 -15.67
N GLY A 368 7.52 8.58 -16.49
CA GLY A 368 7.95 9.77 -17.23
C GLY A 368 6.87 10.31 -18.17
N LEU A 369 6.22 9.43 -18.95
CA LEU A 369 5.11 9.80 -19.82
C LEU A 369 3.91 10.35 -19.03
N ALA A 370 3.54 9.71 -17.92
CA ALA A 370 2.47 10.19 -17.06
C ALA A 370 2.78 11.57 -16.46
N ARG A 371 4.03 11.81 -16.07
CA ARG A 371 4.48 13.10 -15.55
C ARG A 371 4.45 14.18 -16.64
N ALA A 372 5.01 13.91 -17.82
CA ALA A 372 4.99 14.84 -18.94
C ALA A 372 3.55 15.22 -19.36
N SER A 373 2.63 14.26 -19.34
CA SER A 373 1.21 14.52 -19.60
C SER A 373 0.58 15.44 -18.54
N ILE A 374 0.92 15.28 -17.26
CA ILE A 374 0.45 16.16 -16.18
C ILE A 374 1.07 17.54 -16.32
N GLU A 375 2.38 17.64 -16.57
CA GLU A 375 3.08 18.90 -16.78
C GLU A 375 2.46 19.70 -17.93
N SER A 376 2.21 19.07 -19.08
CA SER A 376 1.51 19.67 -20.22
C SER A 376 0.10 20.17 -19.84
N SER A 377 -0.62 19.40 -19.01
CA SER A 377 -1.95 19.81 -18.54
C SER A 377 -1.91 21.01 -17.59
N LEU A 378 -0.87 21.09 -16.74
CA LEU A 378 -0.65 22.20 -15.83
C LEU A 378 -0.22 23.47 -16.58
N ASP A 379 0.60 23.33 -17.64
CA ASP A 379 1.01 24.43 -18.48
C ASP A 379 -0.19 25.00 -19.24
N GLU A 380 -1.04 24.17 -19.83
CA GLU A 380 -2.29 24.61 -20.48
C GLU A 380 -3.24 25.28 -19.47
N LEU A 381 -3.32 24.77 -18.22
CA LEU A 381 -4.10 25.40 -17.15
C LEU A 381 -3.59 26.80 -16.83
N ARG A 382 -2.25 26.96 -16.74
CA ARG A 382 -1.60 28.27 -16.58
C ARG A 382 -2.02 29.23 -17.69
N ASP A 383 -1.92 28.80 -18.93
CA ASP A 383 -2.17 29.64 -20.10
C ASP A 383 -3.64 30.03 -20.20
N VAL A 384 -4.56 29.10 -19.96
CA VAL A 384 -6.01 29.35 -19.98
C VAL A 384 -6.44 30.35 -18.91
N PHE A 385 -5.90 30.25 -17.70
CA PHE A 385 -6.28 31.11 -16.57
C PHE A 385 -5.28 32.24 -16.30
N HIS A 386 -4.30 32.44 -17.17
CA HIS A 386 -3.28 33.49 -17.11
C HIS A 386 -2.54 33.51 -15.76
N LEU A 387 -2.19 32.30 -15.24
CA LEU A 387 -1.45 32.18 -14.00
C LEU A 387 0.01 32.64 -14.20
N GLN A 388 0.63 33.17 -13.16
CA GLN A 388 2.03 33.63 -13.22
C GLN A 388 3.03 32.49 -13.49
N ALA A 389 2.71 31.29 -13.04
CA ALA A 389 3.51 30.08 -13.24
C ALA A 389 2.60 28.84 -13.28
N SER A 390 3.10 27.74 -13.83
CA SER A 390 2.40 26.45 -13.79
C SER A 390 2.20 26.02 -12.34
N PRO A 391 0.96 25.64 -11.95
CA PRO A 391 0.66 25.33 -10.56
C PRO A 391 1.36 24.03 -10.12
N ASN A 392 2.03 24.07 -8.98
CA ASN A 392 2.67 22.91 -8.36
C ASN A 392 1.71 22.15 -7.44
N ARG A 393 0.67 22.83 -6.93
CA ARG A 393 -0.30 22.26 -6.01
C ARG A 393 -1.70 22.74 -6.32
N ILE A 394 -2.58 21.79 -6.61
CA ILE A 394 -4.02 22.00 -6.83
C ILE A 394 -4.76 21.30 -5.70
N GLU A 395 -5.67 21.99 -5.03
CA GLU A 395 -6.63 21.41 -4.10
C GLU A 395 -8.03 21.43 -4.70
N CYS A 396 -8.84 20.39 -4.48
CA CYS A 396 -10.23 20.36 -4.92
C CYS A 396 -11.13 19.98 -3.75
N PHE A 397 -12.19 20.76 -3.57
CA PHE A 397 -13.23 20.51 -2.58
C PHE A 397 -14.52 20.05 -3.25
N ASP A 398 -15.11 18.99 -2.69
CA ASP A 398 -16.43 18.47 -3.03
C ASP A 398 -17.27 18.33 -1.76
N ILE A 399 -18.53 18.75 -1.82
CA ILE A 399 -19.50 18.57 -0.76
C ILE A 399 -20.43 17.42 -1.12
N SER A 400 -20.51 16.44 -0.24
CA SER A 400 -21.33 15.26 -0.46
C SER A 400 -22.28 15.01 0.71
N HIS A 401 -23.56 14.76 0.42
CA HIS A 401 -24.61 14.46 1.38
C HIS A 401 -24.93 12.96 1.39
N THR A 402 -25.19 12.42 2.57
CA THR A 402 -25.61 11.04 2.74
C THR A 402 -27.02 10.98 3.33
N GLY A 403 -28.00 10.67 2.50
CA GLY A 403 -29.37 10.39 2.97
C GLY A 403 -30.02 11.48 3.82
N GLY A 404 -29.65 12.76 3.58
CA GLY A 404 -30.28 13.93 4.22
C GLY A 404 -29.76 14.31 5.62
N THR A 405 -28.86 13.55 6.24
CA THR A 405 -28.48 13.80 7.66
C THR A 405 -26.99 13.99 7.92
N GLU A 406 -26.12 13.56 7.02
CA GLU A 406 -24.66 13.72 7.20
C GLU A 406 -24.03 14.41 5.99
N THR A 407 -23.45 15.56 6.23
CA THR A 407 -22.68 16.31 5.24
C THR A 407 -21.19 16.08 5.49
N VAL A 408 -20.47 15.74 4.45
CA VAL A 408 -19.01 15.56 4.48
C VAL A 408 -18.40 16.34 3.34
N ALA A 409 -17.41 17.18 3.65
CA ALA A 409 -16.56 17.78 2.64
C ALA A 409 -15.31 16.94 2.44
N SER A 410 -14.91 16.75 1.20
CA SER A 410 -13.65 16.12 0.81
C SER A 410 -12.70 17.12 0.21
N CYS A 411 -11.42 17.02 0.56
CA CYS A 411 -10.32 17.75 -0.04
C CYS A 411 -9.33 16.76 -0.62
N VAL A 412 -9.10 16.83 -1.93
CA VAL A 412 -8.05 16.08 -2.61
C VAL A 412 -6.96 17.04 -3.08
N VAL A 413 -5.75 16.52 -3.22
CA VAL A 413 -4.56 17.31 -3.57
C VAL A 413 -3.86 16.67 -4.74
N PHE A 414 -3.52 17.47 -5.74
CA PHE A 414 -2.77 17.10 -6.92
C PHE A 414 -1.53 17.98 -7.07
N GLY A 415 -0.47 17.39 -7.57
CA GLY A 415 0.77 18.08 -7.94
C GLY A 415 1.32 17.54 -9.25
N VAL A 416 2.53 17.92 -9.61
CA VAL A 416 3.23 17.50 -10.84
C VAL A 416 3.35 15.96 -10.93
N GLU A 417 3.46 15.27 -9.80
CA GLU A 417 3.48 13.80 -9.73
C GLU A 417 2.06 13.17 -9.69
N GLY A 418 1.01 13.94 -9.86
CA GLY A 418 -0.38 13.49 -9.77
C GLY A 418 -0.96 13.57 -8.36
N PRO A 419 -1.85 12.63 -7.98
CA PRO A 419 -2.60 12.68 -6.72
C PRO A 419 -1.71 12.46 -5.48
N GLN A 420 -1.69 13.44 -4.58
CA GLN A 420 -0.95 13.42 -3.30
C GLN A 420 -1.85 12.89 -2.17
N LYS A 421 -2.06 11.58 -2.11
CA LYS A 421 -3.03 10.94 -1.21
C LYS A 421 -2.74 11.14 0.28
N SER A 422 -1.50 11.39 0.69
CA SER A 422 -1.12 11.73 2.07
C SER A 422 -1.79 13.02 2.57
N ASP A 423 -2.06 13.93 1.62
CA ASP A 423 -2.60 15.26 1.91
C ASP A 423 -4.12 15.34 1.81
N TYR A 424 -4.77 14.24 1.40
CA TYR A 424 -6.22 14.18 1.33
C TYR A 424 -6.85 14.32 2.71
N ARG A 425 -7.90 15.12 2.82
CA ARG A 425 -8.63 15.34 4.09
C ARG A 425 -10.12 15.20 3.90
N ARG A 426 -10.80 14.75 4.96
CA ARG A 426 -12.26 14.75 5.08
C ARG A 426 -12.65 15.59 6.26
N PHE A 427 -13.70 16.40 6.07
CA PHE A 427 -14.25 17.26 7.09
C PHE A 427 -15.68 16.80 7.36
N ASN A 428 -15.95 16.33 8.58
CA ASN A 428 -17.31 16.12 9.02
C ASN A 428 -17.93 17.49 9.33
N ILE A 429 -19.02 17.79 8.68
CA ILE A 429 -19.75 19.05 8.82
C ILE A 429 -20.87 18.82 9.84
N ALA A 430 -21.05 19.75 10.76
CA ALA A 430 -22.07 19.67 11.80
C ALA A 430 -22.64 21.08 12.08
N GLY A 431 -23.89 21.13 12.60
CA GLY A 431 -24.51 22.39 13.00
C GLY A 431 -24.97 23.27 11.84
N ILE A 432 -25.20 22.69 10.66
CA ILE A 432 -25.76 23.38 9.50
C ILE A 432 -27.14 22.82 9.16
N THR A 433 -27.93 23.58 8.40
CA THR A 433 -29.19 23.10 7.84
C THR A 433 -28.88 21.95 6.85
N PRO A 434 -29.62 20.82 6.90
CA PRO A 434 -29.44 19.74 5.95
C PRO A 434 -29.61 20.22 4.50
N GLY A 435 -28.62 19.94 3.65
CA GLY A 435 -28.62 20.39 2.24
C GLY A 435 -28.04 21.77 1.99
N ASP A 436 -27.54 22.46 3.03
CA ASP A 436 -26.86 23.75 2.87
C ASP A 436 -25.39 23.55 2.47
N ASP A 437 -25.16 23.48 1.15
CA ASP A 437 -23.82 23.33 0.57
C ASP A 437 -22.91 24.53 0.81
N TYR A 438 -23.50 25.73 0.95
CA TYR A 438 -22.74 26.96 1.18
C TYR A 438 -22.14 26.98 2.60
N ALA A 439 -22.96 26.73 3.61
CA ALA A 439 -22.48 26.63 4.98
C ALA A 439 -21.49 25.47 5.17
N ALA A 440 -21.71 24.35 4.46
CA ALA A 440 -20.78 23.22 4.46
C ALA A 440 -19.42 23.59 3.88
N MET A 441 -19.40 24.26 2.74
CA MET A 441 -18.19 24.72 2.07
C MET A 441 -17.44 25.72 2.94
N TYR A 442 -18.15 26.72 3.49
CA TYR A 442 -17.58 27.70 4.40
C TYR A 442 -16.88 27.03 5.60
N GLN A 443 -17.55 26.09 6.27
CA GLN A 443 -17.01 25.40 7.44
C GLN A 443 -15.76 24.56 7.09
N ALA A 444 -15.78 23.83 5.97
CA ALA A 444 -14.68 22.99 5.53
C ALA A 444 -13.43 23.83 5.17
N LEU A 445 -13.63 24.86 4.37
CA LEU A 445 -12.57 25.75 3.92
C LEU A 445 -11.95 26.52 5.10
N THR A 446 -12.78 27.05 6.01
CA THR A 446 -12.28 27.73 7.21
C THR A 446 -11.36 26.82 8.02
N ARG A 447 -11.73 25.55 8.23
CA ARG A 447 -10.91 24.58 8.97
C ARG A 447 -9.62 24.23 8.24
N ARG A 448 -9.61 24.18 6.91
CA ARG A 448 -8.43 23.88 6.09
C ARG A 448 -7.49 25.06 6.04
N TYR A 449 -8.02 26.25 5.70
CA TYR A 449 -7.20 27.42 5.38
C TYR A 449 -6.71 28.19 6.62
N LYS A 450 -7.31 28.00 7.81
CA LYS A 450 -6.68 28.38 9.07
C LYS A 450 -5.30 27.73 9.23
N ARG A 451 -5.18 26.43 8.92
CA ARG A 451 -3.91 25.71 9.01
C ARG A 451 -2.90 26.15 7.94
N VAL A 452 -3.37 26.62 6.79
CA VAL A 452 -2.50 27.24 5.77
C VAL A 452 -1.98 28.57 6.25
N ARG A 453 -2.86 29.43 6.79
CA ARG A 453 -2.49 30.73 7.39
C ARG A 453 -1.45 30.56 8.51
N ASP A 454 -1.65 29.57 9.36
CA ASP A 454 -0.79 29.27 10.51
C ASP A 454 0.52 28.54 10.10
N GLY A 455 0.75 28.30 8.80
CA GLY A 455 1.97 27.67 8.27
C GLY A 455 2.08 26.16 8.51
N GLU A 456 1.02 25.53 9.05
CA GLU A 456 1.02 24.08 9.35
C GLU A 456 0.90 23.21 8.09
N THR A 457 0.38 23.75 7.00
CA THR A 457 0.16 23.02 5.76
C THR A 457 0.47 23.90 4.55
N PRO A 458 1.03 23.30 3.47
CA PRO A 458 1.34 24.05 2.25
C PRO A 458 0.10 24.71 1.65
N ARG A 459 0.28 25.93 1.13
CA ARG A 459 -0.73 26.67 0.37
C ARG A 459 -0.84 26.07 -1.04
N PRO A 460 -2.04 25.89 -1.62
CA PRO A 460 -2.22 25.56 -3.02
C PRO A 460 -2.03 26.80 -3.92
N ASP A 461 -1.64 26.57 -5.17
CA ASP A 461 -1.62 27.60 -6.21
C ASP A 461 -3.01 27.78 -6.83
N VAL A 462 -3.76 26.66 -6.94
CA VAL A 462 -5.13 26.63 -7.48
C VAL A 462 -6.04 25.89 -6.51
N LEU A 463 -7.20 26.50 -6.24
CA LEU A 463 -8.30 25.89 -5.50
C LEU A 463 -9.49 25.66 -6.42
N LEU A 464 -9.80 24.39 -6.70
CA LEU A 464 -10.98 23.97 -7.42
C LEU A 464 -12.15 23.75 -6.47
N ILE A 465 -13.30 24.29 -6.78
CA ILE A 465 -14.56 24.08 -6.07
C ILE A 465 -15.50 23.31 -7.00
N ASP A 466 -15.88 22.08 -6.61
CA ASP A 466 -16.90 21.31 -7.36
C ASP A 466 -18.28 21.92 -7.11
N GLY A 467 -18.55 22.98 -7.87
CA GLY A 467 -19.77 23.79 -7.72
C GLY A 467 -19.77 25.05 -8.58
N GLY A 468 -20.93 25.71 -8.59
CA GLY A 468 -21.15 26.92 -9.37
C GLY A 468 -20.67 28.21 -8.66
N LYS A 469 -21.06 29.35 -9.26
CA LYS A 469 -20.69 30.72 -8.79
C LYS A 469 -20.94 30.96 -7.30
N GLY A 470 -22.03 30.41 -6.74
CA GLY A 470 -22.38 30.65 -5.34
C GLY A 470 -21.39 29.99 -4.38
N GLN A 471 -21.02 28.72 -4.64
CA GLN A 471 -20.02 28.00 -3.81
C GLN A 471 -18.62 28.60 -3.98
N LEU A 472 -18.29 29.10 -5.18
CA LEU A 472 -17.06 29.83 -5.44
C LEU A 472 -17.02 31.16 -4.63
N ALA A 473 -18.13 31.90 -4.53
CA ALA A 473 -18.23 33.11 -3.75
C ALA A 473 -18.02 32.86 -2.24
N GLU A 474 -18.58 31.77 -1.70
CA GLU A 474 -18.32 31.38 -0.30
C GLU A 474 -16.86 31.00 -0.07
N ALA A 475 -16.23 30.32 -1.05
CA ALA A 475 -14.80 30.02 -0.97
C ALA A 475 -13.95 31.31 -0.95
N ALA A 476 -14.27 32.27 -1.82
CA ALA A 476 -13.59 33.55 -1.88
C ALA A 476 -13.69 34.31 -0.54
N LYS A 477 -14.90 34.36 0.03
CA LYS A 477 -15.17 34.97 1.33
C LYS A 477 -14.29 34.39 2.44
N VAL A 478 -14.18 33.06 2.52
CA VAL A 478 -13.32 32.39 3.53
C VAL A 478 -11.84 32.74 3.34
N ILE A 479 -11.35 32.75 2.10
CA ILE A 479 -9.96 33.04 1.79
C ILE A 479 -9.62 34.50 2.16
N ASP A 480 -10.54 35.44 1.87
CA ASP A 480 -10.41 36.84 2.21
C ASP A 480 -10.45 37.07 3.72
N GLU A 481 -11.44 36.52 4.43
CA GLU A 481 -11.58 36.59 5.90
C GLU A 481 -10.34 36.08 6.65
N LEU A 482 -9.65 35.07 6.07
CA LEU A 482 -8.43 34.51 6.65
C LEU A 482 -7.16 35.25 6.22
N GLY A 483 -7.24 36.19 5.30
CA GLY A 483 -6.10 36.92 4.77
C GLY A 483 -5.10 36.05 3.98
N VAL A 484 -5.56 34.95 3.39
CA VAL A 484 -4.70 34.06 2.61
C VAL A 484 -4.65 34.55 1.17
N THR A 485 -3.47 34.91 0.68
CA THR A 485 -3.27 35.47 -0.67
C THR A 485 -2.53 34.48 -1.60
N GLY A 486 -2.61 34.75 -2.90
CA GLY A 486 -1.85 34.00 -3.92
C GLY A 486 -2.45 32.63 -4.25
N ILE A 487 -3.77 32.48 -4.14
CA ILE A 487 -4.53 31.29 -4.56
C ILE A 487 -5.47 31.69 -5.69
N THR A 488 -5.42 30.99 -6.79
CA THR A 488 -6.42 31.15 -7.86
C THR A 488 -7.63 30.25 -7.58
N LEU A 489 -8.82 30.83 -7.49
CA LEU A 489 -10.06 30.13 -7.20
C LEU A 489 -10.84 29.88 -8.49
N ILE A 490 -11.21 28.61 -8.74
CA ILE A 490 -11.95 28.18 -9.94
C ILE A 490 -13.13 27.31 -9.50
N GLY A 491 -14.35 27.76 -9.80
CA GLY A 491 -15.56 26.96 -9.66
C GLY A 491 -15.76 26.06 -10.89
N VAL A 492 -16.07 24.79 -10.67
CA VAL A 492 -16.30 23.81 -11.72
C VAL A 492 -17.76 23.38 -11.68
N ALA A 493 -18.59 23.94 -12.57
CA ALA A 493 -19.99 23.58 -12.68
C ALA A 493 -20.25 22.65 -13.88
N LYS A 494 -21.24 21.78 -13.72
CA LYS A 494 -21.72 20.93 -14.83
C LYS A 494 -22.41 21.81 -15.87
N GLY A 495 -22.13 21.58 -17.16
CA GLY A 495 -22.83 22.26 -18.24
C GLY A 495 -24.35 22.01 -18.21
N ALA A 496 -25.11 22.83 -18.94
CA ALA A 496 -26.58 22.78 -18.96
C ALA A 496 -27.14 21.37 -19.23
N ASP A 497 -26.51 20.63 -20.13
CA ASP A 497 -26.94 19.25 -20.51
C ASP A 497 -26.34 18.16 -19.60
N ARG A 498 -25.55 18.51 -18.59
CA ARG A 498 -24.83 17.57 -17.69
C ARG A 498 -23.95 16.54 -18.42
N ARG A 499 -23.55 16.83 -19.67
CA ARG A 499 -22.66 15.97 -20.45
C ARG A 499 -21.20 16.18 -20.05
N PRO A 500 -20.38 15.14 -19.92
CA PRO A 500 -18.94 15.27 -19.73
C PRO A 500 -18.32 16.04 -20.91
N GLY A 501 -17.35 16.93 -20.62
CA GLY A 501 -16.67 17.75 -21.62
C GLY A 501 -17.35 19.12 -21.87
N GLN A 502 -18.43 19.44 -21.17
CA GLN A 502 -19.14 20.73 -21.25
C GLN A 502 -19.14 21.46 -19.89
N GLU A 503 -18.12 21.22 -19.09
CA GLU A 503 -17.96 21.89 -17.81
C GLU A 503 -17.80 23.41 -18.00
N GLN A 504 -18.46 24.17 -17.16
CA GLN A 504 -18.33 25.63 -17.08
C GLN A 504 -17.38 26.00 -15.94
N LEU A 505 -16.28 26.64 -16.29
CA LEU A 505 -15.23 27.02 -15.35
C LEU A 505 -15.38 28.50 -15.01
N PHE A 506 -15.66 28.78 -13.74
CA PHE A 506 -15.86 30.15 -13.25
C PHE A 506 -14.58 30.59 -12.52
N LEU A 507 -13.86 31.55 -13.10
CA LEU A 507 -12.76 32.22 -12.41
C LEU A 507 -13.32 33.33 -11.51
N LEU A 508 -12.79 33.45 -10.29
CA LEU A 508 -13.20 34.52 -9.40
C LEU A 508 -12.94 35.88 -10.05
N GLY A 509 -13.96 36.77 -10.04
CA GLY A 509 -13.89 38.09 -10.68
C GLY A 509 -14.28 38.13 -12.15
N GLN A 510 -14.60 36.99 -12.78
CA GLN A 510 -15.12 36.92 -14.15
C GLN A 510 -16.61 36.60 -14.17
N GLU A 511 -17.37 37.38 -14.97
CA GLU A 511 -18.82 37.18 -15.11
C GLU A 511 -19.17 35.98 -16.01
N THR A 512 -18.40 35.75 -17.05
CA THR A 512 -18.63 34.67 -18.02
C THR A 512 -17.80 33.43 -17.71
N PRO A 513 -18.38 32.23 -17.82
CA PRO A 513 -17.60 31.01 -17.62
C PRO A 513 -16.65 30.78 -18.79
N THR A 514 -15.48 30.25 -18.50
CA THR A 514 -14.56 29.68 -19.49
C THR A 514 -15.04 28.29 -19.84
N ILE A 515 -15.24 28.01 -21.14
CA ILE A 515 -15.58 26.69 -21.66
C ILE A 515 -14.40 26.21 -22.48
N LEU A 516 -13.79 25.11 -22.05
CA LEU A 516 -12.66 24.50 -22.73
C LEU A 516 -13.14 23.51 -23.80
N ARG A 517 -12.30 23.28 -24.79
CA ARG A 517 -12.56 22.26 -25.81
C ARG A 517 -12.54 20.87 -25.16
N PRO A 518 -13.34 19.91 -25.67
CA PRO A 518 -13.38 18.54 -25.12
C PRO A 518 -12.03 17.80 -25.16
N ASP A 519 -11.12 18.20 -26.04
CA ASP A 519 -9.77 17.64 -26.21
C ASP A 519 -8.70 18.38 -25.39
N SER A 520 -9.07 19.37 -24.57
CA SER A 520 -8.16 20.14 -23.73
C SER A 520 -7.55 19.29 -22.61
N ASN A 521 -6.23 19.29 -22.47
CA ASN A 521 -5.52 18.63 -21.38
C ASN A 521 -5.82 19.26 -20.02
N ALA A 522 -5.99 20.59 -19.98
CA ALA A 522 -6.40 21.30 -18.77
C ALA A 522 -7.80 20.86 -18.31
N LEU A 523 -8.75 20.69 -19.23
CA LEU A 523 -10.10 20.18 -18.92
C LEU A 523 -10.01 18.76 -18.35
N HIS A 524 -9.27 17.89 -19.00
CA HIS A 524 -9.09 16.51 -18.54
C HIS A 524 -8.43 16.43 -17.16
N LEU A 525 -7.48 17.33 -16.85
CA LEU A 525 -6.90 17.42 -15.52
C LEU A 525 -7.95 17.85 -14.49
N ILE A 526 -8.72 18.90 -14.76
CA ILE A 526 -9.77 19.39 -13.87
C ILE A 526 -10.81 18.29 -13.60
N GLN A 527 -11.28 17.60 -14.65
CA GLN A 527 -12.20 16.47 -14.51
C GLN A 527 -11.61 15.36 -13.63
N ARG A 528 -10.37 14.97 -13.89
CA ARG A 528 -9.67 13.93 -13.11
C ARG A 528 -9.53 14.33 -11.63
N VAL A 529 -9.23 15.58 -11.33
CA VAL A 529 -9.10 16.07 -9.95
C VAL A 529 -10.48 16.08 -9.27
N ARG A 530 -11.53 16.56 -9.95
CA ARG A 530 -12.91 16.57 -9.47
C ARG A 530 -13.44 15.16 -9.22
N ASP A 531 -13.27 14.26 -10.18
CA ASP A 531 -13.73 12.88 -10.07
C ASP A 531 -13.04 12.15 -8.91
N GLU A 532 -11.77 12.44 -8.65
CA GLU A 532 -11.04 11.92 -7.50
C GLU A 532 -11.60 12.47 -6.17
N ALA A 533 -11.98 13.76 -6.11
CA ALA A 533 -12.63 14.35 -4.95
C ALA A 533 -13.97 13.65 -4.65
N HIS A 534 -14.79 13.48 -5.68
CA HIS A 534 -16.06 12.77 -5.59
C HIS A 534 -15.88 11.30 -5.19
N ARG A 535 -14.93 10.57 -5.81
CA ARG A 535 -14.59 9.19 -5.47
C ARG A 535 -14.13 9.06 -4.01
N PHE A 536 -13.32 10.00 -3.54
CA PHE A 536 -12.81 10.03 -2.17
C PHE A 536 -13.96 10.27 -1.17
N ALA A 537 -14.90 11.17 -1.47
CA ALA A 537 -16.10 11.41 -0.68
C ALA A 537 -16.97 10.13 -0.56
N ILE A 538 -17.32 9.51 -1.70
CA ILE A 538 -18.16 8.29 -1.75
C ILE A 538 -17.54 7.13 -0.98
N ALA A 539 -16.23 6.93 -1.09
CA ALA A 539 -15.53 5.86 -0.35
C ALA A 539 -15.64 6.02 1.17
N GLY A 540 -15.73 7.25 1.68
CA GLY A 540 -16.00 7.56 3.07
C GLY A 540 -17.42 7.21 3.50
N HIS A 541 -18.38 7.57 2.67
CA HIS A 541 -19.81 7.30 2.91
C HIS A 541 -20.09 5.80 2.93
N ARG A 542 -19.54 5.01 1.99
CA ARG A 542 -19.73 3.55 1.97
C ARG A 542 -19.25 2.88 3.26
N ARG A 543 -18.11 3.30 3.82
CA ARG A 543 -17.60 2.77 5.11
C ARG A 543 -18.50 3.13 6.29
N LYS A 544 -18.98 4.38 6.36
CA LYS A 544 -19.90 4.82 7.42
C LYS A 544 -21.27 4.15 7.27
N ARG A 545 -21.81 4.08 6.04
CA ARG A 545 -23.09 3.45 5.74
C ARG A 545 -23.07 1.95 6.07
N ALA A 546 -22.00 1.22 5.71
CA ALA A 546 -21.82 -0.19 6.08
C ALA A 546 -21.84 -0.37 7.61
N LYS A 547 -21.15 0.51 8.36
CA LYS A 547 -21.13 0.47 9.82
C LYS A 547 -22.51 0.77 10.43
N ARG A 548 -23.25 1.78 9.91
CA ARG A 548 -24.60 2.13 10.38
C ARG A 548 -25.65 1.12 9.94
N HIS A 549 -25.61 0.67 8.70
CA HIS A 549 -26.55 -0.33 8.19
C HIS A 549 -26.48 -1.62 9.01
N ASN A 550 -25.26 -2.04 9.35
CA ASN A 550 -25.04 -3.19 10.24
C ASN A 550 -25.58 -2.95 11.66
N GLN A 551 -25.63 -1.72 12.15
CA GLN A 551 -26.23 -1.37 13.45
C GLN A 551 -27.76 -1.20 13.36
N SER A 552 -28.24 -0.52 12.32
CA SER A 552 -29.65 -0.15 12.16
C SER A 552 -30.58 -1.36 12.00
N ILE A 553 -30.23 -2.35 11.16
CA ILE A 553 -31.09 -3.55 10.96
C ILE A 553 -31.25 -4.35 12.24
N LEU A 554 -30.19 -4.50 13.03
CA LEU A 554 -30.24 -5.21 14.30
C LEU A 554 -30.92 -4.37 15.41
N GLU A 555 -31.04 -3.06 15.21
CA GLU A 555 -31.76 -2.16 16.16
C GLU A 555 -33.26 -2.22 16.06
N THR A 556 -33.77 -2.59 14.90
CA THR A 556 -35.22 -2.73 14.66
C THR A 556 -35.76 -4.06 15.14
N ILE A 557 -34.94 -5.03 15.54
CA ILE A 557 -35.38 -6.34 16.01
C ILE A 557 -35.90 -6.25 17.45
N PRO A 558 -37.19 -6.55 17.72
CA PRO A 558 -37.75 -6.52 19.06
C PRO A 558 -37.04 -7.50 20.01
N GLY A 559 -36.74 -7.05 21.23
CA GLY A 559 -36.07 -7.88 22.25
C GLY A 559 -34.55 -8.07 22.09
N LEU A 560 -33.96 -7.51 21.03
CA LEU A 560 -32.51 -7.57 20.77
C LEU A 560 -31.81 -6.33 21.32
N GLY A 561 -31.45 -6.34 22.60
CA GLY A 561 -30.75 -5.23 23.28
C GLY A 561 -29.29 -5.05 22.84
N PRO A 562 -28.64 -3.92 23.23
CA PRO A 562 -27.27 -3.57 22.75
C PRO A 562 -26.22 -4.62 23.07
N VAL A 563 -26.32 -5.31 24.20
CA VAL A 563 -25.36 -6.35 24.61
C VAL A 563 -25.48 -7.56 23.69
N LYS A 564 -26.71 -8.06 23.45
CA LYS A 564 -26.97 -9.20 22.57
C LYS A 564 -26.62 -8.88 21.12
N ARG A 565 -26.86 -7.65 20.64
CA ARG A 565 -26.43 -7.18 19.30
C ARG A 565 -24.91 -7.24 19.13
N ARG A 566 -24.18 -6.78 20.13
CA ARG A 566 -22.70 -6.81 20.10
C ARG A 566 -22.18 -8.25 20.06
N GLU A 567 -22.81 -9.12 20.85
CA GLU A 567 -22.47 -10.55 20.87
C GLU A 567 -22.76 -11.22 19.53
N LEU A 568 -23.93 -10.98 18.91
CA LEU A 568 -24.25 -11.44 17.56
C LEU A 568 -23.25 -10.97 16.52
N LEU A 569 -22.91 -9.69 16.50
CA LEU A 569 -21.94 -9.14 15.55
C LEU A 569 -20.54 -9.73 15.74
N LYS A 570 -20.15 -9.96 16.99
CA LYS A 570 -18.87 -10.59 17.35
C LYS A 570 -18.84 -12.08 16.95
N GLN A 571 -19.91 -12.80 17.27
CA GLN A 571 -20.02 -14.24 17.07
C GLN A 571 -20.06 -14.62 15.58
N PHE A 572 -20.79 -13.85 14.76
CA PHE A 572 -20.96 -14.12 13.33
C PHE A 572 -20.07 -13.28 12.42
N GLY A 573 -19.12 -12.51 12.97
CA GLY A 573 -18.18 -11.72 12.17
C GLY A 573 -18.83 -10.57 11.38
N GLY A 574 -20.02 -10.09 11.83
CA GLY A 574 -20.76 -9.00 11.21
C GLY A 574 -22.12 -9.39 10.63
N LEU A 575 -22.86 -8.41 10.10
CA LEU A 575 -24.24 -8.60 9.63
C LEU A 575 -24.35 -9.67 8.52
N GLN A 576 -23.38 -9.75 7.62
CA GLN A 576 -23.38 -10.77 6.56
C GLN A 576 -23.33 -12.21 7.10
N GLY A 577 -22.62 -12.41 8.22
CA GLY A 577 -22.61 -13.69 8.92
C GLY A 577 -23.97 -13.97 9.58
N ILE A 578 -24.57 -12.96 10.21
CA ILE A 578 -25.88 -13.07 10.84
C ILE A 578 -26.97 -13.39 9.80
N LEU A 579 -26.99 -12.71 8.65
CA LEU A 579 -27.91 -12.98 7.55
C LEU A 579 -27.80 -14.39 6.95
N ARG A 580 -26.69 -15.08 7.15
CA ARG A 580 -26.47 -16.46 6.67
C ARG A 580 -26.70 -17.52 7.74
N ALA A 581 -26.89 -17.10 8.98
CA ALA A 581 -27.09 -17.98 10.11
C ALA A 581 -28.55 -18.48 10.19
N GLY A 582 -28.74 -19.69 10.69
CA GLY A 582 -30.07 -20.26 10.98
C GLY A 582 -30.50 -20.01 12.43
N ILE A 583 -31.75 -20.36 12.73
CA ILE A 583 -32.34 -20.22 14.09
C ILE A 583 -31.49 -21.00 15.10
N ASP A 584 -31.10 -22.23 14.76
CA ASP A 584 -30.31 -23.08 15.66
C ASP A 584 -28.88 -22.53 15.88
N ASP A 585 -28.34 -21.78 14.92
CA ASP A 585 -27.06 -21.07 15.10
C ASP A 585 -27.20 -19.94 16.12
N PHE A 586 -28.35 -19.22 16.15
CA PHE A 586 -28.61 -18.16 17.11
C PHE A 586 -28.84 -18.67 18.53
N VAL A 587 -29.47 -19.83 18.66
CA VAL A 587 -29.73 -20.44 19.98
C VAL A 587 -28.47 -20.83 20.73
N GLN A 588 -27.36 -21.08 20.02
CA GLN A 588 -26.07 -21.40 20.63
C GLN A 588 -25.39 -20.18 21.31
N ILE A 589 -25.91 -18.97 21.08
CA ILE A 589 -25.40 -17.78 21.74
C ILE A 589 -25.93 -17.68 23.16
N ARG A 590 -25.03 -17.52 24.11
CA ARG A 590 -25.39 -17.37 25.53
C ARG A 590 -26.38 -16.22 25.75
N GLY A 591 -27.56 -16.54 26.24
CA GLY A 591 -28.62 -15.57 26.54
C GLY A 591 -29.56 -15.26 25.36
N LEU A 592 -29.50 -16.00 24.25
CA LEU A 592 -30.47 -15.99 23.17
C LEU A 592 -31.35 -17.26 23.27
N GLY A 593 -32.57 -17.12 23.74
CA GLY A 593 -33.56 -18.20 23.72
C GLY A 593 -34.12 -18.44 22.31
N ARG A 594 -34.76 -19.59 22.10
CA ARG A 594 -35.31 -20.01 20.80
C ARG A 594 -36.31 -19.01 20.22
N ASP A 595 -37.15 -18.43 21.08
CA ASP A 595 -38.17 -17.44 20.67
C ASP A 595 -37.52 -16.18 20.09
N LEU A 596 -36.47 -15.66 20.74
CA LEU A 596 -35.75 -14.50 20.24
C LEU A 596 -34.93 -14.84 18.98
N ALA A 597 -34.36 -16.03 18.89
CA ALA A 597 -33.69 -16.53 17.71
C ALA A 597 -34.64 -16.61 16.51
N GLN A 598 -35.86 -17.04 16.71
CA GLN A 598 -36.93 -17.05 15.70
C GLN A 598 -37.28 -15.63 15.23
N VAL A 599 -37.50 -14.70 16.16
CA VAL A 599 -37.76 -13.28 15.83
C VAL A 599 -36.62 -12.65 15.04
N ILE A 600 -35.38 -12.93 15.41
CA ILE A 600 -34.19 -12.44 14.66
C ILE A 600 -34.21 -12.99 13.24
N TYR A 601 -34.44 -14.29 13.07
CA TYR A 601 -34.45 -14.95 11.76
C TYR A 601 -35.55 -14.40 10.85
N GLU A 602 -36.79 -14.31 11.35
CA GLU A 602 -37.95 -13.80 10.59
C GLU A 602 -37.78 -12.34 10.19
N HIS A 603 -37.22 -11.51 11.09
CA HIS A 603 -36.96 -10.10 10.79
C HIS A 603 -35.88 -9.91 9.73
N LEU A 604 -34.88 -10.80 9.68
CA LEU A 604 -33.80 -10.75 8.72
C LEU A 604 -34.08 -11.42 7.37
N HIS A 605 -35.16 -12.26 7.31
CA HIS A 605 -35.59 -13.00 6.12
C HIS A 605 -37.09 -12.81 5.87
N PRO A 606 -37.57 -11.57 5.66
CA PRO A 606 -38.97 -11.33 5.39
C PRO A 606 -39.40 -12.01 4.08
N GLY A 607 -40.22 -13.05 4.17
CA GLY A 607 -40.78 -13.73 2.99
C GLY A 607 -40.16 -15.09 2.62
N GLN A 608 -39.43 -15.73 3.53
CA GLN A 608 -39.08 -17.16 3.44
C GLN A 608 -39.87 -18.02 4.37
#